data_afa109609ac48d05016d47b989732a3e
#
_entry.id   afa109609ac48d05016d47b989732a3e
#
_cell.length_a   1.000
_cell.length_b   1.000
_cell.length_c   1.000
_cell.angle_alpha   90.00
_cell.angle_beta   90.00
_cell.angle_gamma   90.00
#
_symmetry.space_group_name_H-M   'P 1'
#
loop_
_entity.id
_entity.type
_entity.pdbx_description
1 polymer ?
#
loop_
_entity_poly.entity_id
_entity_poly.type
_entity_poly.pdbx_seq_one_letter_code
_entity_poly.pdbx_strand_id
1 'polypeptide(L)'
;ELERAGVEVTRRADGGSVSRAIVDAITDVDADEVVMGGRKRSGVTAVLLGSTVQDVLLSTERPVTVTGDGVSLGEGTRKVLVPVDGHEERARQQARYVAGLPGDPSAVEATVFYVFRHQDYTGAPSHEFADVASAVMAAERLDDAGVTVERVAEGGEVARRILRAAEDRTVDGIVMGGRKRSGVQKVLLGSTVRDVLLSAERPVTLTG
;
A
#
# COMPACT_ATOMS: atom_id res chain seq x y z
N GLU A 1 -23.10 -9.95 1.15
CA GLU A 1 -21.93 -10.85 1.09
C GLU A 1 -21.14 -10.79 2.40
N LEU A 2 -20.78 -9.61 2.88
CA LEU A 2 -20.10 -9.41 4.17
C LEU A 2 -20.88 -10.02 5.36
N GLU A 3 -22.19 -9.76 5.44
CA GLU A 3 -23.04 -10.31 6.50
C GLU A 3 -23.08 -11.85 6.49
N ARG A 4 -23.01 -12.47 5.29
CA ARG A 4 -22.91 -13.93 5.17
C ARG A 4 -21.57 -14.49 5.64
N ALA A 5 -20.52 -13.66 5.58
CA ALA A 5 -19.20 -13.97 6.11
C ALA A 5 -19.08 -13.69 7.63
N GLY A 6 -20.17 -13.34 8.31
CA GLY A 6 -20.20 -13.06 9.75
C GLY A 6 -19.69 -11.68 10.13
N VAL A 7 -19.56 -10.78 9.16
CA VAL A 7 -19.13 -9.38 9.41
C VAL A 7 -20.33 -8.54 9.79
N GLU A 8 -20.25 -7.81 10.91
CA GLU A 8 -21.25 -6.81 11.27
C GLU A 8 -21.20 -5.63 10.29
N VAL A 9 -22.35 -5.28 9.71
CA VAL A 9 -22.43 -4.26 8.66
C VAL A 9 -23.37 -3.13 9.08
N THR A 10 -22.83 -1.92 9.21
CA THR A 10 -23.63 -0.69 9.34
C THR A 10 -23.68 0.03 7.98
N ARG A 11 -24.88 0.36 7.52
CA ARG A 11 -25.09 1.09 6.27
C ARG A 11 -25.36 2.56 6.56
N ARG A 12 -24.60 3.43 5.90
CA ARG A 12 -24.80 4.89 5.97
C ARG A 12 -25.11 5.44 4.57
N ALA A 13 -25.97 6.44 4.51
CA ALA A 13 -26.27 7.19 3.30
C ALA A 13 -26.29 8.68 3.66
N ASP A 14 -25.27 9.40 3.24
CA ASP A 14 -25.10 10.81 3.51
C ASP A 14 -25.25 11.63 2.22
N GLY A 15 -25.74 12.87 2.34
CA GLY A 15 -25.85 13.80 1.21
C GLY A 15 -24.60 14.68 1.05
N GLY A 16 -24.47 15.32 -0.11
CA GLY A 16 -23.39 16.27 -0.39
C GLY A 16 -22.17 15.70 -1.10
N SER A 17 -20.97 16.16 -0.73
CA SER A 17 -19.71 15.69 -1.33
C SER A 17 -19.38 14.29 -0.84
N VAL A 18 -19.25 13.33 -1.76
CA VAL A 18 -18.96 11.92 -1.44
C VAL A 18 -17.64 11.78 -0.66
N SER A 19 -16.58 12.48 -1.09
CA SER A 19 -15.28 12.41 -0.42
C SER A 19 -15.36 12.94 1.02
N ARG A 20 -16.12 14.03 1.24
CA ARG A 20 -16.31 14.60 2.56
C ARG A 20 -17.11 13.66 3.47
N ALA A 21 -18.22 13.11 2.98
CA ALA A 21 -19.02 12.15 3.74
C ALA A 21 -18.20 10.91 4.16
N ILE A 22 -17.31 10.43 3.29
CA ILE A 22 -16.40 9.33 3.63
C ILE A 22 -15.42 9.76 4.74
N VAL A 23 -14.78 10.93 4.63
CA VAL A 23 -13.82 11.42 5.64
C VAL A 23 -14.50 11.66 6.99
N ASP A 24 -15.72 12.22 7.00
CA ASP A 24 -16.51 12.41 8.22
C ASP A 24 -16.86 11.05 8.84
N ALA A 25 -17.28 10.07 8.02
CA ALA A 25 -17.58 8.72 8.48
C ALA A 25 -16.36 8.00 9.09
N ILE A 26 -15.17 8.16 8.49
CA ILE A 26 -13.89 7.63 9.05
C ILE A 26 -13.69 8.12 10.49
N THR A 27 -13.94 9.40 10.70
CA THR A 27 -13.77 10.04 12.02
C THR A 27 -14.85 9.59 13.01
N ASP A 28 -16.10 9.56 12.57
CA ASP A 28 -17.24 9.21 13.41
C ASP A 28 -17.20 7.80 13.98
N VAL A 29 -16.70 6.83 13.19
CA VAL A 29 -16.61 5.42 13.60
C VAL A 29 -15.21 5.05 14.11
N ASP A 30 -14.27 5.99 14.12
CA ASP A 30 -12.85 5.76 14.43
C ASP A 30 -12.26 4.59 13.62
N ALA A 31 -12.48 4.61 12.31
CA ALA A 31 -12.11 3.51 11.43
C ALA A 31 -10.59 3.25 11.44
N ASP A 32 -10.19 1.99 11.51
CA ASP A 32 -8.80 1.56 11.43
C ASP A 32 -8.26 1.61 10.00
N GLU A 33 -9.11 1.36 9.02
CA GLU A 33 -8.77 1.32 7.60
C GLU A 33 -9.95 1.77 6.73
N VAL A 34 -9.65 2.28 5.55
CA VAL A 34 -10.63 2.61 4.51
C VAL A 34 -10.38 1.74 3.29
N VAL A 35 -11.40 1.01 2.84
CA VAL A 35 -11.32 0.23 1.60
C VAL A 35 -12.21 0.86 0.54
N MET A 36 -11.61 1.21 -0.60
CA MET A 36 -12.30 1.88 -1.69
C MET A 36 -12.13 1.11 -3.00
N GLY A 37 -13.22 0.98 -3.75
CA GLY A 37 -13.14 0.50 -5.13
C GLY A 37 -12.47 1.54 -6.04
N GLY A 38 -11.40 1.15 -6.72
CA GLY A 38 -10.77 1.91 -7.80
C GLY A 38 -11.40 1.52 -9.14
N ARG A 39 -11.84 2.50 -9.95
CA ARG A 39 -12.31 2.20 -11.31
C ARG A 39 -11.12 2.03 -12.25
N LYS A 40 -10.78 0.80 -12.60
CA LYS A 40 -10.01 0.53 -13.81
C LYS A 40 -10.98 0.57 -14.99
N ARG A 41 -10.95 1.62 -15.81
CA ARG A 41 -11.66 1.62 -17.09
C ARG A 41 -10.84 0.82 -18.09
N SER A 42 -11.24 -0.41 -18.35
CA SER A 42 -10.74 -1.17 -19.49
C SER A 42 -11.15 -0.46 -20.79
N GLY A 43 -10.18 -0.19 -21.67
CA GLY A 43 -10.43 0.31 -23.02
C GLY A 43 -10.16 1.79 -23.28
N VAL A 44 -9.62 2.55 -22.33
CA VAL A 44 -9.17 3.95 -22.53
C VAL A 44 -7.70 4.06 -22.15
N THR A 45 -6.91 4.69 -22.98
CA THR A 45 -5.45 4.86 -22.85
C THR A 45 -4.98 5.67 -21.60
N ALA A 46 -5.88 6.13 -20.77
CA ALA A 46 -5.57 6.83 -19.52
C ALA A 46 -6.41 6.25 -18.37
N VAL A 47 -5.79 5.44 -17.53
CA VAL A 47 -6.35 5.06 -16.23
C VAL A 47 -6.23 6.28 -15.33
N LEU A 48 -7.36 6.82 -14.88
CA LEU A 48 -7.40 7.95 -13.95
C LEU A 48 -7.86 7.46 -12.58
N LEU A 49 -7.09 7.78 -11.56
CA LEU A 49 -7.55 7.65 -10.18
C LEU A 49 -8.74 8.60 -9.98
N GLY A 50 -9.89 8.07 -9.54
CA GLY A 50 -11.09 8.89 -9.34
C GLY A 50 -10.85 10.02 -8.34
N SER A 51 -11.46 11.19 -8.57
CA SER A 51 -11.31 12.36 -7.68
C SER A 51 -11.65 12.03 -6.23
N THR A 52 -12.72 11.26 -5.98
CA THR A 52 -13.11 10.82 -4.64
C THR A 52 -12.00 10.02 -3.94
N VAL A 53 -11.36 9.08 -4.65
CA VAL A 53 -10.24 8.28 -4.10
C VAL A 53 -9.06 9.20 -3.79
N GLN A 54 -8.71 10.13 -4.70
CA GLN A 54 -7.65 11.10 -4.46
C GLN A 54 -7.94 11.97 -3.25
N ASP A 55 -9.15 12.51 -3.14
CA ASP A 55 -9.54 13.38 -2.03
C ASP A 55 -9.45 12.65 -0.69
N VAL A 56 -9.94 11.41 -0.62
CA VAL A 56 -9.87 10.59 0.59
C VAL A 56 -8.41 10.27 0.96
N LEU A 57 -7.60 9.82 0.00
CA LEU A 57 -6.17 9.54 0.20
C LEU A 57 -5.38 10.76 0.73
N LEU A 58 -5.81 11.97 0.36
CA LEU A 58 -5.16 13.21 0.77
C LEU A 58 -5.74 13.80 2.07
N SER A 59 -6.89 13.33 2.52
CA SER A 59 -7.64 13.92 3.64
C SER A 59 -7.64 13.07 4.92
N THR A 60 -7.26 11.78 4.87
CA THR A 60 -7.20 10.92 6.05
C THR A 60 -5.77 10.48 6.37
N GLU A 61 -5.51 10.22 7.66
CA GLU A 61 -4.27 9.58 8.15
C GLU A 61 -4.42 8.07 8.31
N ARG A 62 -5.63 7.57 8.17
CA ARG A 62 -5.88 6.13 8.23
C ARG A 62 -5.34 5.45 6.98
N PRO A 63 -4.91 4.20 7.07
CA PRO A 63 -4.59 3.41 5.89
C PRO A 63 -5.76 3.39 4.90
N VAL A 64 -5.46 3.57 3.61
CA VAL A 64 -6.46 3.52 2.54
C VAL A 64 -6.07 2.45 1.55
N THR A 65 -6.90 1.42 1.44
CA THR A 65 -6.74 0.36 0.45
C THR A 65 -7.61 0.64 -0.76
N VAL A 66 -6.96 0.75 -1.91
CA VAL A 66 -7.63 0.87 -3.21
C VAL A 66 -7.60 -0.50 -3.89
N THR A 67 -8.79 -1.03 -4.19
CA THR A 67 -8.95 -2.34 -4.81
C THR A 67 -9.67 -2.24 -6.16
N GLY A 68 -9.36 -3.14 -7.09
CA GLY A 68 -10.06 -3.28 -8.36
C GLY A 68 -11.19 -4.32 -8.31
N ASP A 69 -11.87 -4.52 -9.44
CA ASP A 69 -12.88 -5.57 -9.59
C ASP A 69 -12.22 -6.96 -9.60
N GLY A 70 -12.88 -7.93 -8.97
CA GLY A 70 -12.48 -9.33 -9.03
C GLY A 70 -11.26 -9.68 -8.16
N VAL A 71 -10.87 -8.82 -7.23
CA VAL A 71 -9.84 -9.16 -6.25
C VAL A 71 -10.38 -10.19 -5.28
N SER A 72 -9.74 -11.35 -5.23
CA SER A 72 -9.94 -12.38 -4.21
C SER A 72 -8.69 -12.43 -3.33
N LEU A 73 -8.88 -12.41 -2.03
CA LEU A 73 -7.81 -12.78 -1.10
C LEU A 73 -7.70 -14.29 -1.13
N GLY A 74 -6.48 -14.80 -1.33
CA GLY A 74 -6.19 -16.22 -1.30
C GLY A 74 -6.55 -16.83 0.07
N GLU A 75 -6.85 -18.13 0.08
CA GLU A 75 -6.94 -18.90 1.32
C GLU A 75 -5.52 -19.26 1.78
N GLY A 76 -5.26 -19.19 3.08
CA GLY A 76 -3.97 -19.56 3.69
C GLY A 76 -3.05 -18.37 3.98
N THR A 77 -1.77 -18.51 3.67
CA THR A 77 -0.75 -17.48 3.94
C THR A 77 -0.97 -16.23 3.09
N ARG A 78 -1.09 -15.06 3.74
CA ARG A 78 -1.22 -13.77 3.08
C ARG A 78 0.14 -13.25 2.65
N LYS A 79 0.34 -13.06 1.35
CA LYS A 79 1.59 -12.53 0.77
C LYS A 79 1.47 -11.03 0.50
N VAL A 80 2.36 -10.26 1.10
CA VAL A 80 2.33 -8.78 1.01
C VAL A 80 3.66 -8.25 0.50
N LEU A 81 3.64 -7.43 -0.54
CA LEU A 81 4.79 -6.66 -0.97
C LEU A 81 4.83 -5.32 -0.24
N VAL A 82 5.96 -5.02 0.38
CA VAL A 82 6.19 -3.79 1.17
C VAL A 82 7.33 -3.00 0.55
N PRO A 83 7.07 -2.22 -0.52
CA PRO A 83 8.08 -1.35 -1.10
C PRO A 83 8.38 -0.20 -0.15
N VAL A 84 9.62 -0.12 0.30
CA VAL A 84 10.08 0.95 1.19
C VAL A 84 10.94 1.96 0.44
N ASP A 85 10.98 3.19 0.92
CA ASP A 85 11.90 4.22 0.46
C ASP A 85 12.88 4.61 1.59
N GLY A 86 13.76 5.57 1.34
CA GLY A 86 14.76 6.02 2.33
C GLY A 86 14.19 6.74 3.56
N HIS A 87 12.86 6.78 3.77
CA HIS A 87 12.25 7.46 4.89
C HIS A 87 11.77 6.47 5.97
N GLU A 88 12.48 6.44 7.08
CA GLU A 88 12.24 5.53 8.19
C GLU A 88 10.81 5.60 8.74
N GLU A 89 10.24 6.80 8.87
CA GLU A 89 8.88 6.93 9.44
C GLU A 89 7.82 6.27 8.55
N ARG A 90 7.94 6.41 7.22
CA ARG A 90 7.04 5.71 6.29
C ARG A 90 7.23 4.19 6.35
N ALA A 91 8.47 3.74 6.36
CA ALA A 91 8.78 2.32 6.50
C ALA A 91 8.26 1.75 7.83
N ARG A 92 8.32 2.53 8.92
CA ARG A 92 7.76 2.18 10.22
C ARG A 92 6.23 2.04 10.18
N GLN A 93 5.55 2.96 9.52
CA GLN A 93 4.09 2.92 9.36
C GLN A 93 3.64 1.73 8.51
N GLN A 94 4.37 1.43 7.41
CA GLN A 94 4.13 0.24 6.60
C GLN A 94 4.29 -1.04 7.42
N ALA A 95 5.41 -1.18 8.15
CA ALA A 95 5.65 -2.34 9.00
C ALA A 95 4.58 -2.50 10.10
N ARG A 96 4.18 -1.38 10.74
CA ARG A 96 3.10 -1.38 11.74
C ARG A 96 1.78 -1.87 11.15
N TYR A 97 1.42 -1.39 9.96
CA TYR A 97 0.20 -1.80 9.28
C TYR A 97 0.21 -3.30 8.98
N VAL A 98 1.30 -3.82 8.41
CA VAL A 98 1.41 -5.24 8.06
C VAL A 98 1.42 -6.12 9.30
N ALA A 99 2.13 -5.73 10.37
CA ALA A 99 2.13 -6.45 11.64
C ALA A 99 0.75 -6.45 12.35
N GLY A 100 -0.08 -5.43 12.07
CA GLY A 100 -1.44 -5.30 12.59
C GLY A 100 -2.53 -5.92 11.72
N LEU A 101 -2.17 -6.62 10.64
CA LEU A 101 -3.16 -7.32 9.81
C LEU A 101 -3.91 -8.37 10.63
N PRO A 102 -5.24 -8.53 10.41
CA PRO A 102 -6.03 -9.51 11.15
C PRO A 102 -5.52 -10.94 10.94
N GLY A 103 -5.51 -11.72 12.03
CA GLY A 103 -5.10 -13.13 12.03
C GLY A 103 -3.78 -13.39 12.75
N ASP A 104 -3.22 -14.57 12.55
CA ASP A 104 -1.92 -14.93 13.09
C ASP A 104 -0.81 -14.27 12.26
N PRO A 105 0.13 -13.50 12.87
CA PRO A 105 1.26 -12.91 12.16
C PRO A 105 2.09 -13.93 11.36
N SER A 106 2.21 -15.17 11.84
CA SER A 106 2.93 -16.25 11.15
C SER A 106 2.26 -16.70 9.83
N ALA A 107 0.99 -16.36 9.64
CA ALA A 107 0.25 -16.55 8.39
C ALA A 107 0.45 -15.37 7.39
N VAL A 108 1.35 -14.44 7.68
CA VAL A 108 1.72 -13.33 6.78
C VAL A 108 3.15 -13.54 6.30
N GLU A 109 3.33 -13.52 4.99
CA GLU A 109 4.63 -13.45 4.32
C GLU A 109 4.81 -12.05 3.72
N ALA A 110 5.76 -11.28 4.26
CA ALA A 110 6.05 -9.93 3.79
C ALA A 110 7.37 -9.90 3.00
N THR A 111 7.33 -9.44 1.76
CA THR A 111 8.55 -9.10 1.02
C THR A 111 8.83 -7.62 1.22
N VAL A 112 9.82 -7.27 2.06
CA VAL A 112 10.34 -5.91 2.17
C VAL A 112 11.24 -5.64 0.97
N PHE A 113 10.82 -4.68 0.14
CA PHE A 113 11.38 -4.47 -1.19
C PHE A 113 11.95 -3.06 -1.33
N TYR A 114 13.20 -2.95 -1.78
CA TYR A 114 13.84 -1.67 -2.08
C TYR A 114 14.33 -1.61 -3.51
N VAL A 115 14.24 -0.42 -4.14
CA VAL A 115 14.72 -0.22 -5.51
C VAL A 115 15.77 0.89 -5.56
N PHE A 116 16.98 0.51 -5.98
CA PHE A 116 18.07 1.44 -6.27
C PHE A 116 17.93 2.00 -7.68
N ARG A 117 17.64 3.30 -7.80
CA ARG A 117 17.34 3.94 -9.09
C ARG A 117 18.49 3.97 -10.11
N HIS A 118 19.72 3.79 -9.65
CA HIS A 118 20.93 4.00 -10.46
C HIS A 118 21.84 2.75 -10.55
N GLN A 119 21.37 1.59 -10.13
CA GLN A 119 22.16 0.36 -10.17
C GLN A 119 22.22 -0.32 -11.56
N ASP A 120 21.48 0.18 -12.54
CA ASP A 120 21.44 -0.38 -13.89
C ASP A 120 22.62 0.07 -14.79
N TYR A 121 23.55 0.90 -14.25
CA TYR A 121 24.68 1.40 -15.03
C TYR A 121 25.93 0.56 -14.81
N THR A 122 26.59 0.16 -15.90
CA THR A 122 27.93 -0.48 -15.85
C THR A 122 28.91 0.40 -15.07
N GLY A 123 29.43 -0.13 -13.95
CA GLY A 123 30.34 0.61 -13.05
C GLY A 123 29.65 1.34 -11.88
N ALA A 124 28.34 1.25 -11.72
CA ALA A 124 27.67 1.72 -10.50
C ALA A 124 28.13 0.88 -9.29
N PRO A 125 28.28 1.50 -8.09
CA PRO A 125 28.56 0.75 -6.87
C PRO A 125 27.49 -0.30 -6.62
N SER A 126 27.89 -1.51 -6.25
CA SER A 126 26.95 -2.53 -5.79
C SER A 126 26.41 -2.12 -4.44
N HIS A 127 25.09 -1.94 -4.34
CA HIS A 127 24.39 -1.71 -3.08
C HIS A 127 23.52 -2.92 -2.76
N GLU A 128 23.47 -3.25 -1.48
CA GLU A 128 22.69 -4.38 -0.97
C GLU A 128 21.53 -3.88 -0.09
N PHE A 129 20.60 -4.78 0.21
CA PHE A 129 19.48 -4.48 1.10
C PHE A 129 19.95 -3.93 2.46
N ALA A 130 21.05 -4.47 3.00
CA ALA A 130 21.65 -4.06 4.27
C ALA A 130 22.14 -2.60 4.30
N ASP A 131 22.37 -1.99 3.14
CA ASP A 131 22.81 -0.58 3.05
C ASP A 131 21.64 0.40 3.26
N VAL A 132 20.39 -0.10 3.33
CA VAL A 132 19.20 0.73 3.42
C VAL A 132 18.58 0.63 4.82
N ALA A 133 18.94 1.55 5.71
CA ALA A 133 18.52 1.55 7.12
C ALA A 133 16.98 1.45 7.30
N SER A 134 16.21 2.16 6.47
CA SER A 134 14.74 2.10 6.51
C SER A 134 14.18 0.73 6.14
N ALA A 135 14.81 0.03 5.18
CA ALA A 135 14.41 -1.31 4.77
C ALA A 135 14.77 -2.35 5.83
N VAL A 136 15.98 -2.27 6.38
CA VAL A 136 16.44 -3.13 7.48
C VAL A 136 15.51 -2.97 8.68
N MET A 137 15.25 -1.74 9.12
CA MET A 137 14.36 -1.45 10.25
C MET A 137 12.93 -1.97 10.03
N ALA A 138 12.38 -1.84 8.81
CA ALA A 138 11.05 -2.35 8.51
C ALA A 138 11.01 -3.89 8.58
N ALA A 139 12.04 -4.55 8.03
CA ALA A 139 12.16 -6.01 8.06
C ALA A 139 12.29 -6.55 9.49
N GLU A 140 13.17 -5.93 10.31
CA GLU A 140 13.34 -6.31 11.72
C GLU A 140 12.04 -6.17 12.53
N ARG A 141 11.29 -5.07 12.33
CA ARG A 141 10.00 -4.88 13.00
C ARG A 141 8.96 -5.94 12.65
N LEU A 142 8.96 -6.39 11.41
CA LEU A 142 8.05 -7.45 10.95
C LEU A 142 8.47 -8.81 11.51
N ASP A 143 9.78 -9.12 11.52
CA ASP A 143 10.32 -10.33 12.16
C ASP A 143 9.97 -10.35 13.65
N ASP A 144 10.18 -9.25 14.37
CA ASP A 144 9.86 -9.11 15.80
C ASP A 144 8.35 -9.30 16.08
N ALA A 145 7.50 -8.96 15.10
CA ALA A 145 6.06 -9.19 15.18
C ALA A 145 5.63 -10.61 14.81
N GLY A 146 6.54 -11.49 14.42
CA GLY A 146 6.27 -12.86 14.03
C GLY A 146 5.85 -13.07 12.57
N VAL A 147 5.99 -12.04 11.73
CA VAL A 147 5.75 -12.12 10.28
C VAL A 147 6.94 -12.76 9.59
N THR A 148 6.70 -13.66 8.63
CA THR A 148 7.78 -14.21 7.79
C THR A 148 8.26 -13.15 6.80
N VAL A 149 9.57 -12.82 6.79
CA VAL A 149 10.11 -11.70 6.01
C VAL A 149 11.13 -12.14 4.97
N GLU A 150 10.84 -11.85 3.71
CA GLU A 150 11.82 -11.84 2.61
C GLU A 150 12.41 -10.43 2.44
N ARG A 151 13.73 -10.33 2.31
CA ARG A 151 14.47 -9.07 2.10
C ARG A 151 14.98 -9.01 0.69
N VAL A 152 14.52 -8.03 -0.09
CA VAL A 152 14.85 -7.92 -1.51
C VAL A 152 15.25 -6.50 -1.87
N ALA A 153 16.36 -6.37 -2.60
CA ALA A 153 16.77 -5.12 -3.22
C ALA A 153 17.09 -5.35 -4.69
N GLU A 154 16.59 -4.48 -5.55
CA GLU A 154 16.81 -4.52 -6.99
C GLU A 154 17.20 -3.15 -7.54
N GLY A 155 17.82 -3.12 -8.70
CA GLY A 155 18.07 -1.88 -9.45
C GLY A 155 16.99 -1.61 -10.48
N GLY A 156 16.73 -0.33 -10.80
CA GLY A 156 15.88 0.04 -11.93
C GLY A 156 14.84 1.13 -11.68
N GLU A 157 13.85 1.18 -12.55
CA GLU A 157 12.73 2.11 -12.45
C GLU A 157 11.74 1.61 -11.39
N VAL A 158 11.46 2.47 -10.39
CA VAL A 158 10.85 2.06 -9.11
C VAL A 158 9.46 1.46 -9.30
N ALA A 159 8.55 2.16 -10.00
CA ALA A 159 7.17 1.69 -10.15
C ALA A 159 7.11 0.37 -10.92
N ARG A 160 7.89 0.27 -11.99
CA ARG A 160 7.96 -0.95 -12.81
C ARG A 160 8.51 -2.15 -12.04
N ARG A 161 9.55 -1.93 -11.19
CA ARG A 161 10.11 -3.01 -10.37
C ARG A 161 9.12 -3.46 -9.29
N ILE A 162 8.40 -2.54 -8.66
CA ILE A 162 7.35 -2.87 -7.69
C ILE A 162 6.24 -3.70 -8.33
N LEU A 163 5.72 -3.28 -9.49
CA LEU A 163 4.66 -3.99 -10.19
C LEU A 163 5.09 -5.40 -10.61
N ARG A 164 6.30 -5.50 -11.17
CA ARG A 164 6.87 -6.79 -11.56
C ARG A 164 7.10 -7.70 -10.36
N ALA A 165 7.65 -7.19 -9.26
CA ALA A 165 7.86 -7.96 -8.04
C ALA A 165 6.53 -8.49 -7.45
N ALA A 166 5.46 -7.68 -7.53
CA ALA A 166 4.12 -8.08 -7.10
C ALA A 166 3.54 -9.21 -7.97
N GLU A 167 3.79 -9.18 -9.28
CA GLU A 167 3.37 -10.21 -10.22
C GLU A 167 4.18 -11.50 -10.05
N ASP A 168 5.52 -11.41 -10.11
CA ASP A 168 6.44 -12.55 -10.02
C ASP A 168 6.27 -13.34 -8.70
N ARG A 169 5.92 -12.66 -7.60
CA ARG A 169 5.68 -13.26 -6.27
C ARG A 169 4.21 -13.59 -5.99
N THR A 170 3.33 -13.29 -6.94
CA THR A 170 1.88 -13.52 -6.79
C THR A 170 1.34 -13.01 -5.45
N VAL A 171 1.70 -11.77 -5.07
CA VAL A 171 1.27 -11.21 -3.79
C VAL A 171 -0.24 -10.90 -3.76
N ASP A 172 -0.83 -10.94 -2.57
CA ASP A 172 -2.25 -10.60 -2.35
C ASP A 172 -2.48 -9.10 -2.28
N GLY A 173 -1.42 -8.33 -1.95
CA GLY A 173 -1.51 -6.87 -1.85
C GLY A 173 -0.16 -6.18 -1.81
N ILE A 174 -0.17 -4.87 -2.06
CA ILE A 174 1.00 -4.00 -2.00
C ILE A 174 0.75 -2.94 -0.92
N VAL A 175 1.67 -2.79 0.04
CA VAL A 175 1.59 -1.78 1.10
C VAL A 175 2.66 -0.73 0.90
N MET A 176 2.26 0.50 0.59
CA MET A 176 3.16 1.62 0.29
C MET A 176 3.03 2.74 1.31
N GLY A 177 4.13 3.44 1.58
CA GLY A 177 4.09 4.69 2.33
C GLY A 177 3.45 5.81 1.52
N GLY A 178 2.44 6.49 2.08
CA GLY A 178 1.85 7.69 1.50
C GLY A 178 2.75 8.91 1.71
N ARG A 179 2.77 9.86 0.78
CA ARG A 179 3.41 11.15 1.00
C ARG A 179 2.41 12.12 1.58
N LYS A 180 2.48 12.35 2.89
CA LYS A 180 1.84 13.51 3.51
C LYS A 180 2.90 14.57 3.81
N ARG A 181 2.69 15.78 3.31
CA ARG A 181 3.42 16.95 3.80
C ARG A 181 2.51 17.64 4.82
N SER A 182 2.91 17.61 6.09
CA SER A 182 2.33 18.48 7.10
C SER A 182 2.74 19.93 6.78
N GLY A 183 1.76 20.81 6.55
CA GLY A 183 1.97 22.23 6.30
C GLY A 183 1.20 22.76 5.08
N VAL A 184 1.08 24.06 4.95
CA VAL A 184 0.22 24.88 4.06
C VAL A 184 0.34 24.60 2.55
N GLN A 185 1.01 23.54 2.10
CA GLN A 185 1.14 23.19 0.69
C GLN A 185 0.32 21.95 0.33
N LYS A 186 -0.34 22.02 -0.82
CA LYS A 186 -1.11 20.95 -1.46
C LYS A 186 -0.41 19.60 -1.31
N VAL A 187 -1.06 18.68 -0.61
CA VAL A 187 -0.60 17.29 -0.53
C VAL A 187 -0.78 16.67 -1.91
N LEU A 188 0.29 16.12 -2.46
CA LEU A 188 0.27 15.44 -3.75
C LEU A 188 0.73 14.00 -3.56
N LEU A 189 0.06 13.06 -4.21
CA LEU A 189 0.54 11.70 -4.34
C LEU A 189 1.84 11.70 -5.15
N GLY A 190 2.86 11.00 -4.65
CA GLY A 190 4.11 10.83 -5.40
C GLY A 190 3.89 10.10 -6.73
N SER A 191 4.72 10.38 -7.74
CA SER A 191 4.64 9.72 -9.05
C SER A 191 4.64 8.20 -8.94
N THR A 192 5.57 7.62 -8.18
CA THR A 192 5.65 6.17 -7.97
C THR A 192 4.36 5.59 -7.38
N VAL A 193 3.80 6.24 -6.35
CA VAL A 193 2.53 5.81 -5.73
C VAL A 193 1.40 5.86 -6.74
N ARG A 194 1.33 6.94 -7.51
CA ARG A 194 0.31 7.10 -8.56
C ARG A 194 0.44 6.03 -9.63
N ASP A 195 1.65 5.79 -10.13
CA ASP A 195 1.90 4.82 -11.19
C ASP A 195 1.55 3.39 -10.72
N VAL A 196 1.89 3.04 -9.47
CA VAL A 196 1.51 1.74 -8.89
C VAL A 196 0.01 1.64 -8.71
N LEU A 197 -0.68 2.65 -8.12
CA LEU A 197 -2.13 2.66 -7.96
C LEU A 197 -2.90 2.50 -9.27
N LEU A 198 -2.38 3.08 -10.36
CA LEU A 198 -3.01 3.02 -11.67
C LEU A 198 -2.78 1.69 -12.40
N SER A 199 -1.66 1.03 -12.13
CA SER A 199 -1.19 -0.12 -12.90
C SER A 199 -1.29 -1.45 -12.15
N ALA A 200 -1.33 -1.44 -10.80
CA ALA A 200 -1.37 -2.67 -10.02
C ALA A 200 -2.68 -3.45 -10.25
N GLU A 201 -2.56 -4.76 -10.44
CA GLU A 201 -3.70 -5.68 -10.50
C GLU A 201 -4.14 -6.19 -9.13
N ARG A 202 -3.36 -5.87 -8.11
CA ARG A 202 -3.59 -6.23 -6.71
C ARG A 202 -4.06 -5.02 -5.92
N PRO A 203 -4.73 -5.20 -4.77
CA PRO A 203 -5.01 -4.12 -3.84
C PRO A 203 -3.75 -3.36 -3.47
N VAL A 204 -3.84 -2.04 -3.41
CA VAL A 204 -2.75 -1.18 -2.96
C VAL A 204 -3.20 -0.40 -1.74
N THR A 205 -2.53 -0.63 -0.62
CA THR A 205 -2.76 0.10 0.63
C THR A 205 -1.74 1.22 0.76
N LEU A 206 -2.20 2.44 0.99
CA LEU A 206 -1.34 3.56 1.37
C LEU A 206 -1.46 3.79 2.87
N THR A 207 -0.32 3.67 3.56
CA THR A 207 -0.21 4.03 4.98
C THR A 207 0.04 5.52 5.12
N GLY A 208 -0.52 6.12 6.14
CA GLY A 208 -0.46 7.57 6.42
C GLY A 208 0.89 8.10 6.84
#